data_7668e58718000242fbbe2925b3693479
#
_entry.id   7668e58718000242fbbe2925b3693479
#
_cell.length_a   1.000
_cell.length_b   1.000
_cell.length_c   1.000
_cell.angle_alpha   90.00
_cell.angle_beta   90.00
_cell.angle_gamma   90.00
#
_symmetry.space_group_name_H-M   'P 1'
#
loop_
_entity.id
_entity.type
_entity.pdbx_description
1 polymer ?
#
loop_
_entity_poly.entity_id
_entity_poly.type
_entity_poly.pdbx_seq_one_letter_code
_entity_poly.pdbx_strand_id
1 'polypeptide(L)'
;MSIKEILDIAWSSTFFQLIFVILICSIKIPKVEINVWGMIGNILNKNLDNKINKIEELLTKHIEEEEFYKVTSARKRILRFNDDLLQGIEHSQEYFDDILSDIDYYEKYCNNHPNYANNKAVLSIASIKEYYGKIHEIKVD
;
A
#
# COMPACT_ATOMS: atom_id res chain seq x y z
N MET A 1 11.66 -61.20 -51.15
CA MET A 1 11.71 -59.99 -50.27
C MET A 1 10.61 -59.06 -50.71
N SER A 2 9.66 -58.80 -49.84
CA SER A 2 8.54 -57.89 -50.12
C SER A 2 9.02 -56.42 -50.07
N ILE A 3 8.40 -55.54 -50.86
CA ILE A 3 8.69 -54.11 -50.85
C ILE A 3 8.54 -53.51 -49.38
N LYS A 4 7.64 -54.08 -48.61
CA LYS A 4 7.46 -53.72 -47.19
C LYS A 4 8.70 -54.03 -46.35
N GLU A 5 9.33 -55.19 -46.52
CA GLU A 5 10.52 -55.61 -45.80
C GLU A 5 11.73 -54.70 -46.10
N ILE A 6 11.84 -54.25 -47.35
CA ILE A 6 12.88 -53.33 -47.79
C ILE A 6 12.66 -51.93 -47.19
N LEU A 7 11.40 -51.46 -47.09
CA LEU A 7 11.05 -50.19 -46.49
C LEU A 7 11.27 -50.19 -44.98
N ASP A 8 10.96 -51.30 -44.29
CA ASP A 8 11.17 -51.44 -42.84
C ASP A 8 12.66 -51.49 -42.48
N ILE A 9 13.48 -52.17 -43.29
CA ILE A 9 14.94 -52.19 -43.13
C ILE A 9 15.55 -50.80 -43.40
N ALA A 10 15.08 -50.09 -44.41
CA ALA A 10 15.54 -48.75 -44.73
C ALA A 10 15.16 -47.76 -43.62
N TRP A 11 13.94 -47.87 -43.07
CA TRP A 11 13.45 -46.98 -42.00
C TRP A 11 14.15 -47.23 -40.65
N SER A 12 14.56 -48.45 -40.38
CA SER A 12 15.33 -48.81 -39.17
C SER A 12 16.82 -48.48 -39.23
N SER A 13 17.32 -48.09 -40.39
CA SER A 13 18.75 -47.78 -40.55
C SER A 13 19.03 -46.37 -39.99
N THR A 14 20.07 -46.25 -39.18
CA THR A 14 20.57 -44.98 -38.64
C THR A 14 20.90 -43.96 -39.74
N PHE A 15 21.18 -44.43 -40.94
CA PHE A 15 21.43 -43.60 -42.11
C PHE A 15 20.18 -42.85 -42.58
N PHE A 16 19.00 -43.47 -42.58
CA PHE A 16 17.75 -42.82 -42.94
C PHE A 16 17.32 -41.81 -41.86
N GLN A 17 17.53 -42.11 -40.60
CA GLN A 17 17.28 -41.17 -39.50
C GLN A 17 18.16 -39.92 -39.63
N LEU A 18 19.43 -40.06 -39.97
CA LEU A 18 20.35 -38.96 -40.24
C LEU A 18 19.91 -38.12 -41.44
N ILE A 19 19.50 -38.73 -42.54
CA ILE A 19 18.98 -38.02 -43.72
C ILE A 19 17.69 -37.23 -43.35
N PHE A 20 16.80 -37.83 -42.57
CA PHE A 20 15.57 -37.19 -42.13
C PHE A 20 15.84 -35.96 -41.24
N VAL A 21 16.82 -36.07 -40.34
CA VAL A 21 17.26 -34.91 -39.50
C VAL A 21 17.89 -33.82 -40.37
N ILE A 22 18.73 -34.18 -41.37
CA ILE A 22 19.34 -33.22 -42.30
C ILE A 22 18.26 -32.52 -43.16
N LEU A 23 17.24 -33.26 -43.59
CA LEU A 23 16.12 -32.72 -44.37
C LEU A 23 15.29 -31.73 -43.56
N ILE A 24 15.01 -32.05 -42.28
CA ILE A 24 14.33 -31.17 -41.35
C ILE A 24 15.14 -29.90 -41.08
N CYS A 25 16.44 -30.03 -40.87
CA CYS A 25 17.37 -28.90 -40.68
C CYS A 25 17.51 -28.04 -41.96
N SER A 26 17.30 -28.63 -43.14
CA SER A 26 17.36 -27.93 -44.46
C SER A 26 16.08 -27.23 -44.86
N ILE A 27 14.94 -27.52 -44.18
CA ILE A 27 13.73 -26.73 -44.30
C ILE A 27 14.02 -25.37 -43.67
N LYS A 28 14.30 -24.37 -44.49
CA LYS A 28 14.37 -22.98 -44.09
C LYS A 28 12.96 -22.60 -43.56
N ILE A 29 12.75 -22.80 -42.27
CA ILE A 29 11.62 -22.21 -41.59
C ILE A 29 11.76 -20.69 -41.83
N PRO A 30 10.78 -20.02 -42.47
CA PRO A 30 10.84 -18.58 -42.62
C PRO A 30 11.17 -18.05 -41.21
N LYS A 31 12.15 -17.14 -41.12
CA LYS A 31 12.60 -16.56 -39.86
C LYS A 31 11.39 -15.89 -39.20
N VAL A 32 10.62 -16.64 -38.46
CA VAL A 32 9.74 -16.10 -37.45
C VAL A 32 10.70 -15.71 -36.33
N GLU A 33 11.14 -14.46 -36.34
CA GLU A 33 11.87 -13.88 -35.20
C GLU A 33 10.87 -13.79 -34.04
N ILE A 34 10.59 -14.93 -33.43
CA ILE A 34 9.85 -14.97 -32.17
C ILE A 34 10.80 -14.39 -31.15
N ASN A 35 10.62 -13.12 -30.83
CA ASN A 35 11.33 -12.48 -29.73
C ASN A 35 10.83 -13.06 -28.39
N VAL A 36 11.18 -14.31 -28.13
CA VAL A 36 10.78 -15.07 -26.92
C VAL A 36 11.19 -14.30 -25.66
N TRP A 37 12.35 -13.68 -25.68
CA TRP A 37 12.85 -12.88 -24.58
C TRP A 37 12.01 -11.62 -24.36
N GLY A 38 11.56 -10.97 -25.43
CA GLY A 38 10.64 -9.84 -25.35
C GLY A 38 9.26 -10.25 -24.80
N MET A 39 8.74 -11.40 -25.22
CA MET A 39 7.47 -11.92 -24.69
C MET A 39 7.57 -12.27 -23.20
N ILE A 40 8.63 -12.97 -22.79
CA ILE A 40 8.87 -13.30 -21.38
C ILE A 40 9.06 -12.03 -20.56
N GLY A 41 9.84 -11.06 -21.04
CA GLY A 41 10.06 -9.78 -20.39
C GLY A 41 8.73 -9.01 -20.19
N ASN A 42 7.88 -8.94 -21.19
CA ASN A 42 6.58 -8.27 -21.11
C ASN A 42 5.63 -8.97 -20.13
N ILE A 43 5.61 -10.30 -20.09
CA ILE A 43 4.77 -11.06 -19.15
C ILE A 43 5.26 -10.85 -17.71
N LEU A 44 6.58 -10.88 -17.48
CA LEU A 44 7.16 -10.65 -16.17
C LEU A 44 6.91 -9.22 -15.69
N ASN A 45 7.14 -8.21 -16.54
CA ASN A 45 6.90 -6.81 -16.19
C ASN A 45 5.43 -6.57 -15.88
N LYS A 46 4.49 -7.08 -16.70
CA LYS A 46 3.05 -6.93 -16.43
C LYS A 46 2.63 -7.57 -15.11
N ASN A 47 3.20 -8.72 -14.74
CA ASN A 47 2.92 -9.37 -13.47
C ASN A 47 3.51 -8.60 -12.29
N LEU A 48 4.69 -8.00 -12.45
CA LEU A 48 5.32 -7.14 -11.45
C LEU A 48 4.53 -5.86 -11.26
N ASP A 49 4.16 -5.17 -12.35
CA ASP A 49 3.36 -3.94 -12.31
C ASP A 49 2.02 -4.18 -11.59
N ASN A 50 1.33 -5.28 -11.89
CA ASN A 50 0.09 -5.62 -11.21
C ASN A 50 0.27 -5.86 -9.70
N LYS A 51 1.38 -6.48 -9.29
CA LYS A 51 1.69 -6.68 -7.87
C LYS A 51 2.07 -5.38 -7.19
N ILE A 52 2.84 -4.52 -7.86
CA ILE A 52 3.23 -3.21 -7.34
C ILE A 52 1.98 -2.35 -7.12
N ASN A 53 1.11 -2.22 -8.12
CA ASN A 53 -0.14 -1.45 -8.03
C ASN A 53 -1.03 -1.95 -6.88
N LYS A 54 -1.11 -3.28 -6.69
CA LYS A 54 -1.86 -3.85 -5.58
C LYS A 54 -1.24 -3.54 -4.21
N ILE A 55 0.08 -3.54 -4.12
CA ILE A 55 0.79 -3.18 -2.88
C ILE A 55 0.59 -1.69 -2.57
N GLU A 56 0.67 -0.82 -3.58
CA GLU A 56 0.42 0.61 -3.44
C GLU A 56 -1.01 0.89 -2.97
N GLU A 57 -2.00 0.22 -3.55
CA GLU A 57 -3.40 0.33 -3.12
C GLU A 57 -3.58 -0.09 -1.65
N LEU A 58 -3.01 -1.24 -1.27
CA LEU A 58 -3.08 -1.74 0.11
C LEU A 58 -2.35 -0.82 1.09
N LEU A 59 -1.20 -0.28 0.69
CA LEU A 59 -0.43 0.65 1.51
C LEU A 59 -1.18 1.96 1.72
N THR A 60 -1.75 2.52 0.65
CA THR A 60 -2.56 3.75 0.73
C THR A 60 -3.74 3.56 1.66
N LYS A 61 -4.47 2.46 1.50
CA LYS A 61 -5.59 2.12 2.39
C LYS A 61 -5.16 1.97 3.85
N HIS A 62 -4.02 1.32 4.09
CA HIS A 62 -3.49 1.15 5.44
C HIS A 62 -3.09 2.48 6.08
N ILE A 63 -2.48 3.38 5.31
CA ILE A 63 -2.14 4.74 5.78
C ILE A 63 -3.41 5.51 6.15
N GLU A 64 -4.45 5.48 5.31
CA GLU A 64 -5.74 6.15 5.59
C GLU A 64 -6.42 5.58 6.84
N GLU A 65 -6.41 4.26 7.03
CA GLU A 65 -6.95 3.61 8.22
C GLU A 65 -6.16 3.99 9.48
N GLU A 66 -4.84 4.05 9.40
CA GLU A 66 -3.97 4.44 10.52
C GLU A 66 -4.18 5.92 10.90
N GLU A 67 -4.25 6.82 9.93
CA GLU A 67 -4.53 8.23 10.16
C GLU A 67 -5.91 8.44 10.80
N PHE A 68 -6.92 7.73 10.30
CA PHE A 68 -8.26 7.74 10.89
C PHE A 68 -8.28 7.23 12.33
N TYR A 69 -7.53 6.17 12.62
CA TYR A 69 -7.39 5.66 13.99
C TYR A 69 -6.69 6.67 14.90
N LYS A 70 -5.60 7.28 14.45
CA LYS A 70 -4.84 8.29 15.20
C LYS A 70 -5.71 9.51 15.54
N VAL A 71 -6.43 10.06 14.57
CA VAL A 71 -7.28 11.24 14.79
C VAL A 71 -8.47 10.91 15.72
N THR A 72 -9.04 9.72 15.59
CA THR A 72 -10.13 9.28 16.47
C THR A 72 -9.64 9.10 17.91
N SER A 73 -8.42 8.60 18.08
CA SER A 73 -7.77 8.43 19.39
C SER A 73 -7.42 9.78 20.01
N ALA A 74 -6.87 10.73 19.24
CA ALA A 74 -6.63 12.10 19.69
C ALA A 74 -7.93 12.77 20.17
N ARG A 75 -8.99 12.67 19.36
CA ARG A 75 -10.31 13.20 19.77
C ARG A 75 -10.79 12.63 21.10
N LYS A 76 -10.63 11.32 21.32
CA LYS A 76 -11.04 10.68 22.58
C LYS A 76 -10.23 11.21 23.76
N ARG A 77 -8.93 11.42 23.61
CA ARG A 77 -8.08 11.99 24.66
C ARG A 77 -8.47 13.43 24.97
N ILE A 78 -8.71 14.25 23.94
CA ILE A 78 -9.18 15.64 24.12
C ILE A 78 -10.49 15.70 24.90
N LEU A 79 -11.48 14.88 24.52
CA LEU A 79 -12.77 14.85 25.21
C LEU A 79 -12.62 14.42 26.67
N ARG A 80 -11.82 13.39 26.94
CA ARG A 80 -11.56 12.90 28.28
C ARG A 80 -10.83 13.93 29.15
N PHE A 81 -9.82 14.58 28.59
CA PHE A 81 -9.08 15.62 29.29
C PHE A 81 -10.01 16.81 29.68
N ASN A 82 -10.92 17.21 28.79
CA ASN A 82 -11.91 18.23 29.10
C ASN A 82 -12.85 17.78 30.24
N ASP A 83 -13.28 16.52 30.23
CA ASP A 83 -14.11 15.97 31.30
C ASP A 83 -13.36 15.99 32.65
N ASP A 84 -12.08 15.63 32.65
CA ASP A 84 -11.23 15.69 33.84
C ASP A 84 -11.13 17.13 34.39
N LEU A 85 -10.92 18.13 33.50
CA LEU A 85 -10.91 19.54 33.89
C LEU A 85 -12.25 20.02 34.49
N LEU A 86 -13.37 19.60 33.90
CA LEU A 86 -14.71 19.93 34.41
C LEU A 86 -14.99 19.30 35.78
N GLN A 87 -14.34 18.18 36.10
CA GLN A 87 -14.38 17.51 37.41
C GLN A 87 -13.40 18.11 38.40
N GLY A 88 -12.61 19.12 38.01
CA GLY A 88 -11.61 19.75 38.84
C GLY A 88 -10.35 18.93 39.08
N ILE A 89 -10.05 17.97 38.18
CA ILE A 89 -8.83 17.19 38.24
C ILE A 89 -7.67 18.04 37.74
N GLU A 90 -6.66 18.22 38.54
CA GLU A 90 -5.44 18.94 38.19
C GLU A 90 -4.51 18.04 37.38
N HIS A 91 -3.93 18.61 36.30
CA HIS A 91 -3.00 17.95 35.42
C HIS A 91 -1.63 18.63 35.42
N SER A 92 -0.56 17.85 35.14
CA SER A 92 0.77 18.39 34.96
C SER A 92 0.91 19.21 33.69
N GLN A 93 1.90 20.09 33.64
CA GLN A 93 2.23 20.85 32.44
C GLN A 93 2.50 19.96 31.23
N GLU A 94 3.25 18.86 31.45
CA GLU A 94 3.55 17.89 30.39
C GLU A 94 2.30 17.28 29.77
N TYR A 95 1.30 16.99 30.60
CA TYR A 95 0.04 16.43 30.12
C TYR A 95 -0.77 17.48 29.31
N PHE A 96 -0.71 18.76 29.70
CA PHE A 96 -1.28 19.83 28.89
C PHE A 96 -0.58 19.94 27.53
N ASP A 97 0.75 19.89 27.49
CA ASP A 97 1.53 19.96 26.25
C ASP A 97 1.19 18.81 25.30
N ASP A 98 1.01 17.59 25.83
CA ASP A 98 0.57 16.43 25.05
C ASP A 98 -0.83 16.64 24.46
N ILE A 99 -1.76 17.17 25.25
CA ILE A 99 -3.12 17.44 24.78
C ILE A 99 -3.15 18.57 23.75
N LEU A 100 -2.34 19.61 23.91
CA LEU A 100 -2.23 20.67 22.90
C LEU A 100 -1.69 20.12 21.58
N SER A 101 -0.74 19.19 21.62
CA SER A 101 -0.24 18.47 20.43
C SER A 101 -1.32 17.60 19.77
N ASP A 102 -2.15 16.94 20.57
CA ASP A 102 -3.31 16.18 20.08
C ASP A 102 -4.36 17.10 19.42
N ILE A 103 -4.57 18.28 19.99
CA ILE A 103 -5.48 19.30 19.43
C ILE A 103 -4.97 19.77 18.07
N ASP A 104 -3.69 20.12 17.96
CA ASP A 104 -3.09 20.56 16.70
C ASP A 104 -3.20 19.48 15.62
N TYR A 105 -2.90 18.23 15.98
CA TYR A 105 -3.05 17.12 15.07
C TYR A 105 -4.51 16.93 14.60
N TYR A 106 -5.47 16.98 15.54
CA TYR A 106 -6.89 16.84 15.26
C TYR A 106 -7.40 17.98 14.35
N GLU A 107 -7.07 19.24 14.66
CA GLU A 107 -7.48 20.41 13.86
C GLU A 107 -6.89 20.33 12.44
N LYS A 108 -5.61 19.97 12.31
CA LYS A 108 -4.94 19.79 11.01
C LYS A 108 -5.61 18.70 10.17
N TYR A 109 -5.92 17.56 10.79
CA TYR A 109 -6.61 16.47 10.10
C TYR A 109 -8.01 16.92 9.63
N CYS A 110 -8.79 17.57 10.48
CA CYS A 110 -10.12 18.06 10.13
C CYS A 110 -10.10 19.05 8.96
N ASN A 111 -9.10 19.92 8.91
CA ASN A 111 -8.92 20.89 7.83
C ASN A 111 -8.63 20.20 6.49
N ASN A 112 -7.88 19.10 6.51
CA ASN A 112 -7.54 18.33 5.32
C ASN A 112 -8.65 17.35 4.89
N HIS A 113 -9.58 17.04 5.80
CA HIS A 113 -10.67 16.08 5.58
C HIS A 113 -12.04 16.69 5.88
N PRO A 114 -12.59 17.52 4.98
CA PRO A 114 -13.85 18.26 5.23
C PRO A 114 -15.06 17.37 5.56
N ASN A 115 -15.02 16.11 5.10
CA ASN A 115 -16.08 15.13 5.37
C ASN A 115 -15.95 14.45 6.74
N TYR A 116 -14.86 14.67 7.44
CA TYR A 116 -14.70 14.16 8.80
C TYR A 116 -15.54 15.00 9.77
N ALA A 117 -16.23 14.33 10.70
CA ALA A 117 -17.12 15.01 11.67
C ALA A 117 -16.30 15.84 12.69
N ASN A 118 -15.88 17.04 12.29
CA ASN A 118 -15.00 17.93 13.05
C ASN A 118 -15.67 18.65 14.23
N ASN A 119 -17.02 18.82 14.23
CA ASN A 119 -17.72 19.58 15.26
C ASN A 119 -17.81 18.91 16.64
N LYS A 120 -17.36 17.67 16.77
CA LYS A 120 -17.55 16.90 18.01
C LYS A 120 -16.59 17.25 19.16
N ALA A 121 -15.49 17.94 18.87
CA ALA A 121 -14.50 18.33 19.88
C ALA A 121 -14.31 19.84 20.02
N VAL A 122 -14.97 20.65 19.19
CA VAL A 122 -14.79 22.12 19.14
C VAL A 122 -14.96 22.79 20.49
N LEU A 123 -16.03 22.47 21.21
CA LEU A 123 -16.31 23.08 22.53
C LEU A 123 -15.27 22.63 23.58
N SER A 124 -14.89 21.36 23.56
CA SER A 124 -13.87 20.83 24.47
C SER A 124 -12.50 21.46 24.23
N ILE A 125 -12.13 21.64 22.95
CA ILE A 125 -10.90 22.32 22.57
C ILE A 125 -10.91 23.77 23.03
N ALA A 126 -11.98 24.49 22.83
CA ALA A 126 -12.12 25.86 23.30
C ALA A 126 -12.00 25.98 24.83
N SER A 127 -12.66 25.08 25.58
CA SER A 127 -12.58 25.00 27.04
C SER A 127 -11.15 24.73 27.53
N ILE A 128 -10.45 23.78 26.92
CA ILE A 128 -9.05 23.45 27.27
C ILE A 128 -8.11 24.63 27.03
N LYS A 129 -8.21 25.27 25.85
CA LYS A 129 -7.40 26.44 25.49
C LYS A 129 -7.64 27.61 26.42
N GLU A 130 -8.89 27.88 26.83
CA GLU A 130 -9.25 28.90 27.79
C GLU A 130 -8.69 28.62 29.19
N TYR A 131 -8.81 27.36 29.66
CA TYR A 131 -8.29 26.96 30.95
C TYR A 131 -6.76 27.09 31.01
N TYR A 132 -6.07 26.65 29.95
CA TYR A 132 -4.61 26.76 29.82
C TYR A 132 -4.16 28.23 29.86
N GLY A 133 -4.85 29.14 29.16
CA GLY A 133 -4.55 30.56 29.19
C GLY A 133 -4.67 31.17 30.60
N LYS A 134 -5.72 30.84 31.33
CA LYS A 134 -5.91 31.32 32.72
C LYS A 134 -4.81 30.87 33.68
N ILE A 135 -4.34 29.61 33.58
CA ILE A 135 -3.25 29.12 34.42
C ILE A 135 -1.94 29.85 34.13
N HIS A 136 -1.68 30.21 32.87
CA HIS A 136 -0.44 30.88 32.46
C HIS A 136 -0.46 32.37 32.82
N GLU A 137 -1.60 33.03 32.73
CA GLU A 137 -1.76 34.41 33.17
C GLU A 137 -1.53 34.59 34.69
N ILE A 138 -1.98 33.61 35.49
CA ILE A 138 -1.80 33.62 36.96
C ILE A 138 -0.35 33.38 37.38
N LYS A 139 0.49 32.75 36.52
CA LYS A 139 1.91 32.46 36.83
C LYS A 139 2.87 33.58 36.44
N VAL A 140 2.43 34.64 35.77
CA VAL A 140 3.25 35.74 35.27
C VAL A 140 3.23 36.94 36.22
N ASP A 141 2.32 36.98 37.20
CA ASP A 141 2.23 37.98 38.30
C ASP A 141 2.94 37.45 39.56
#